data_e4d8b3af3899cd3ecc29c629dddefbc6
#
_entry.id   e4d8b3af3899cd3ecc29c629dddefbc6
#
_cell.length_a   1.000
_cell.length_b   1.000
_cell.length_c   1.000
_cell.angle_alpha   90.00
_cell.angle_beta   90.00
_cell.angle_gamma   90.00
#
_symmetry.space_group_name_H-M   'P 1'
#
loop_
_entity.id
_entity.type
_entity.pdbx_description
1 polymer ?
#
loop_
_entity_poly.entity_id
_entity_poly.type
_entity_poly.pdbx_seq_one_letter_code
_entity_poly.pdbx_strand_id
1 'polypeptide(L)'
;MLTFPAVFLDRDGTIIEDVHYCKDPALVRPLPGAVDALRRLKAAGFRNVIITNQSAIGRGWMTIEQYQAVHERTMELIGEGLIDATYYCADAPEIDSQHRKPAPGMVLDAIQEHGIDPATSWFIGDKKIDVLCGKNAGARSILVLCGRGTHEDGAEADFIANDLAEAVDFILKQSDASPR
;
A
#
# COMPACT_ATOMS: atom_id res chain seq x y z
N MET A 1 19.87 -13.01 -10.16
CA MET A 1 18.51 -12.75 -10.67
C MET A 1 18.33 -11.24 -10.74
N LEU A 2 17.65 -10.75 -11.78
CA LEU A 2 17.27 -9.33 -11.82
C LEU A 2 16.22 -9.09 -10.72
N THR A 3 16.48 -8.13 -9.85
CA THR A 3 15.51 -7.67 -8.84
C THR A 3 14.94 -6.32 -9.26
N PHE A 4 13.70 -6.04 -8.85
CA PHE A 4 12.98 -4.82 -9.22
C PHE A 4 12.68 -4.01 -7.98
N PRO A 5 12.74 -2.67 -8.05
CA PRO A 5 12.20 -1.82 -7.01
C PRO A 5 10.67 -1.89 -7.01
N ALA A 6 10.07 -1.77 -5.83
CA ALA A 6 8.61 -1.74 -5.69
C ALA A 6 8.15 -0.62 -4.77
N VAL A 7 6.90 -0.23 -4.93
CA VAL A 7 6.17 0.54 -3.94
C VAL A 7 5.01 -0.31 -3.44
N PHE A 8 5.09 -0.70 -2.18
CA PHE A 8 4.01 -1.34 -1.44
C PHE A 8 3.06 -0.25 -0.96
N LEU A 9 1.77 -0.46 -1.14
CA LEU A 9 0.75 0.56 -0.91
C LEU A 9 -0.37 0.01 -0.04
N ASP A 10 -0.71 0.67 1.06
CA ASP A 10 -2.02 0.43 1.64
C ASP A 10 -3.10 0.89 0.66
N ARG A 11 -4.31 0.33 0.77
CA ARG A 11 -5.42 0.66 -0.12
C ARG A 11 -6.28 1.78 0.45
N ASP A 12 -6.92 1.51 1.60
CA ASP A 12 -7.91 2.39 2.21
C ASP A 12 -7.24 3.55 2.97
N GLY A 13 -7.44 4.77 2.53
CA GLY A 13 -6.79 5.97 3.07
C GLY A 13 -5.46 6.34 2.38
N THR A 14 -5.03 5.56 1.39
CA THR A 14 -3.80 5.80 0.62
C THR A 14 -4.06 5.91 -0.87
N ILE A 15 -4.75 4.93 -1.48
CA ILE A 15 -5.14 4.92 -2.90
C ILE A 15 -6.59 5.38 -3.05
N ILE A 16 -7.48 4.87 -2.19
CA ILE A 16 -8.90 5.21 -2.16
C ILE A 16 -9.28 5.80 -0.81
N GLU A 17 -10.41 6.51 -0.76
CA GLU A 17 -10.98 7.02 0.48
C GLU A 17 -11.25 5.90 1.49
N ASP A 18 -10.90 6.11 2.77
CA ASP A 18 -11.23 5.17 3.85
C ASP A 18 -12.67 5.40 4.33
N VAL A 19 -13.61 4.65 3.79
CA VAL A 19 -15.04 4.66 4.19
C VAL A 19 -15.37 3.64 5.29
N HIS A 20 -14.42 3.29 6.13
CA HIS A 20 -14.56 2.40 7.28
C HIS A 20 -15.34 1.11 7.00
N TYR A 21 -14.63 0.02 6.70
CA TYR A 21 -15.19 -1.28 6.31
C TYR A 21 -16.11 -1.22 5.08
N CYS A 22 -15.61 -0.60 4.01
CA CYS A 22 -16.34 -0.46 2.75
C CYS A 22 -16.79 -1.83 2.22
N LYS A 23 -18.10 -2.02 2.08
CA LYS A 23 -18.74 -3.22 1.53
C LYS A 23 -19.50 -2.95 0.23
N ASP A 24 -19.70 -1.69 -0.11
CA ASP A 24 -20.43 -1.25 -1.29
C ASP A 24 -19.47 -0.67 -2.33
N PRO A 25 -19.32 -1.35 -3.50
CA PRO A 25 -18.48 -0.84 -4.58
C PRO A 25 -18.85 0.57 -5.06
N ALA A 26 -20.12 0.99 -4.90
CA ALA A 26 -20.57 2.32 -5.28
C ALA A 26 -19.93 3.44 -4.43
N LEU A 27 -19.37 3.11 -3.27
CA LEU A 27 -18.69 4.06 -2.37
C LEU A 27 -17.20 4.23 -2.68
N VAL A 28 -16.63 3.40 -3.55
CA VAL A 28 -15.22 3.47 -3.89
C VAL A 28 -14.91 4.77 -4.63
N ARG A 29 -13.95 5.54 -4.12
CA ARG A 29 -13.46 6.79 -4.72
C ARG A 29 -11.93 6.81 -4.62
N PRO A 30 -11.20 6.87 -5.75
CA PRO A 30 -9.76 7.15 -5.71
C PRO A 30 -9.50 8.51 -5.07
N LEU A 31 -8.46 8.59 -4.24
CA LEU A 31 -8.01 9.86 -3.69
C LEU A 31 -7.45 10.77 -4.79
N PRO A 32 -7.58 12.09 -4.65
CA PRO A 32 -7.04 13.03 -5.62
C PRO A 32 -5.56 12.77 -5.92
N GLY A 33 -5.19 12.71 -7.20
CA GLY A 33 -3.81 12.47 -7.63
C GLY A 33 -3.31 11.02 -7.52
N ALA A 34 -4.04 10.11 -6.86
CA ALA A 34 -3.56 8.73 -6.63
C ALA A 34 -3.30 7.97 -7.95
N VAL A 35 -4.21 8.04 -8.90
CA VAL A 35 -4.06 7.34 -10.18
C VAL A 35 -2.85 7.85 -10.97
N ASP A 36 -2.62 9.17 -10.99
CA ASP A 36 -1.47 9.75 -11.65
C ASP A 36 -0.15 9.37 -10.95
N ALA A 37 -0.13 9.38 -9.63
CA ALA A 37 1.00 8.93 -8.83
C ALA A 37 1.39 7.49 -9.16
N LEU A 38 0.41 6.57 -9.27
CA LEU A 38 0.65 5.18 -9.66
C LEU A 38 1.23 5.07 -11.09
N ARG A 39 0.76 5.86 -12.05
CA ARG A 39 1.32 5.90 -13.42
C ARG A 39 2.78 6.33 -13.41
N ARG A 40 3.10 7.35 -12.63
CA ARG A 40 4.48 7.89 -12.53
C ARG A 40 5.43 6.86 -11.94
N LEU A 41 5.03 6.12 -10.92
CA LEU A 41 5.81 5.00 -10.39
C LEU A 41 6.05 3.92 -11.44
N LYS A 42 5.01 3.52 -12.18
CA LYS A 42 5.16 2.55 -13.28
C LYS A 42 6.11 3.04 -14.36
N ALA A 43 5.99 4.30 -14.75
CA ALA A 43 6.86 4.92 -15.74
C ALA A 43 8.34 4.97 -15.28
N ALA A 44 8.58 5.08 -13.98
CA ALA A 44 9.91 5.03 -13.37
C ALA A 44 10.44 3.61 -13.12
N GLY A 45 9.67 2.56 -13.49
CA GLY A 45 10.10 1.16 -13.39
C GLY A 45 9.81 0.48 -12.07
N PHE A 46 9.04 1.10 -11.18
CA PHE A 46 8.59 0.46 -9.94
C PHE A 46 7.44 -0.53 -10.20
N ARG A 47 7.42 -1.61 -9.42
CA ARG A 47 6.22 -2.43 -9.25
C ARG A 47 5.32 -1.80 -8.20
N ASN A 48 4.03 -1.68 -8.49
CA ASN A 48 3.02 -1.20 -7.54
C ASN A 48 2.29 -2.41 -6.95
N VAL A 49 2.41 -2.62 -5.64
CA VAL A 49 1.83 -3.78 -4.95
C VAL A 49 0.93 -3.31 -3.81
N ILE A 50 -0.33 -3.69 -3.83
CA ILE A 50 -1.26 -3.39 -2.73
C ILE A 50 -1.06 -4.38 -1.59
N ILE A 51 -0.94 -3.86 -0.35
CA ILE A 51 -0.80 -4.61 0.90
C ILE A 51 -1.85 -4.10 1.89
N THR A 52 -2.93 -4.82 2.11
CA THR A 52 -4.07 -4.31 2.87
C THR A 52 -4.58 -5.25 3.96
N ASN A 53 -4.85 -4.71 5.16
CA ASN A 53 -5.56 -5.42 6.22
C ASN A 53 -7.07 -5.28 6.01
N GLN A 54 -7.78 -6.41 5.93
CA GLN A 54 -9.23 -6.47 5.74
C GLN A 54 -9.91 -7.22 6.89
N SER A 55 -9.69 -6.77 8.11
CA SER A 55 -10.14 -7.43 9.34
C SER A 55 -11.65 -7.57 9.47
N ALA A 56 -12.45 -6.81 8.73
CA ALA A 56 -13.89 -6.96 8.69
C ALA A 56 -14.31 -8.36 8.22
N ILE A 57 -13.49 -9.03 7.39
CA ILE A 57 -13.74 -10.40 6.94
C ILE A 57 -13.61 -11.36 8.13
N GLY A 58 -12.49 -11.36 8.83
CA GLY A 58 -12.26 -12.22 9.97
C GLY A 58 -13.20 -11.97 11.17
N ARG A 59 -13.73 -10.74 11.25
CA ARG A 59 -14.75 -10.39 12.26
C ARG A 59 -16.18 -10.80 11.85
N GLY A 60 -16.37 -11.32 10.63
CA GLY A 60 -17.70 -11.66 10.10
C GLY A 60 -18.57 -10.43 9.76
N TRP A 61 -17.97 -9.25 9.64
CA TRP A 61 -18.68 -8.01 9.29
C TRP A 61 -18.76 -7.77 7.79
N MET A 62 -17.93 -8.48 7.01
CA MET A 62 -17.84 -8.42 5.55
C MET A 62 -17.62 -9.82 5.02
N THR A 63 -18.26 -10.17 3.90
CA THR A 63 -17.95 -11.42 3.19
C THR A 63 -16.77 -11.24 2.23
N ILE A 64 -16.17 -12.35 1.79
CA ILE A 64 -15.09 -12.34 0.80
C ILE A 64 -15.59 -11.76 -0.52
N GLU A 65 -16.82 -12.09 -0.92
CA GLU A 65 -17.44 -11.59 -2.15
C GLU A 65 -17.63 -10.06 -2.11
N GLN A 66 -18.03 -9.51 -0.95
CA GLN A 66 -18.13 -8.07 -0.76
C GLN A 66 -16.76 -7.38 -0.87
N TYR A 67 -15.73 -7.97 -0.26
CA TYR A 67 -14.35 -7.48 -0.42
C TYR A 67 -13.90 -7.51 -1.88
N GLN A 68 -14.14 -8.64 -2.57
CA GLN A 68 -13.77 -8.81 -3.97
C GLN A 68 -14.45 -7.77 -4.87
N ALA A 69 -15.75 -7.53 -4.70
CA ALA A 69 -16.49 -6.53 -5.46
C ALA A 69 -15.94 -5.11 -5.26
N VAL A 70 -15.57 -4.75 -4.02
CA VAL A 70 -14.92 -3.46 -3.72
C VAL A 70 -13.53 -3.40 -4.34
N HIS A 71 -12.78 -4.49 -4.29
CA HIS A 71 -11.45 -4.56 -4.89
C HIS A 71 -11.50 -4.44 -6.42
N GLU A 72 -12.36 -5.20 -7.08
CA GLU A 72 -12.59 -5.12 -8.52
C GLU A 72 -12.95 -3.69 -8.95
N ARG A 73 -13.88 -3.06 -8.23
CA ARG A 73 -14.24 -1.67 -8.47
C ARG A 73 -13.07 -0.71 -8.29
N THR A 74 -12.21 -0.97 -7.32
CA THR A 74 -10.97 -0.20 -7.12
C THR A 74 -10.06 -0.33 -8.33
N MET A 75 -9.83 -1.55 -8.83
CA MET A 75 -8.99 -1.80 -10.02
C MET A 75 -9.56 -1.14 -11.28
N GLU A 76 -10.87 -1.21 -11.49
CA GLU A 76 -11.54 -0.51 -12.61
C GLU A 76 -11.29 1.00 -12.58
N LEU A 77 -11.41 1.64 -11.42
CA LEU A 77 -11.26 3.09 -11.25
C LEU A 77 -9.80 3.56 -11.34
N ILE A 78 -8.86 2.74 -10.89
CA ILE A 78 -7.42 3.00 -11.02
C ILE A 78 -6.99 2.86 -12.48
N GLY A 79 -7.47 1.84 -13.17
CA GLY A 79 -7.12 1.50 -14.54
C GLY A 79 -6.17 0.30 -14.64
N GLU A 80 -6.27 -0.40 -15.75
CA GLU A 80 -5.55 -1.62 -16.02
C GLU A 80 -4.02 -1.40 -16.03
N GLY A 81 -3.28 -2.38 -15.50
CA GLY A 81 -1.81 -2.42 -15.55
C GLY A 81 -1.08 -1.48 -14.56
N LEU A 82 -1.80 -0.72 -13.73
CA LEU A 82 -1.18 0.16 -12.73
C LEU A 82 -0.83 -0.55 -11.43
N ILE A 83 -1.48 -1.66 -11.11
CA ILE A 83 -1.18 -2.53 -9.97
C ILE A 83 -0.66 -3.86 -10.48
N ASP A 84 0.50 -4.31 -9.97
CA ASP A 84 1.13 -5.56 -10.39
C ASP A 84 0.63 -6.76 -9.56
N ALA A 85 0.30 -6.53 -8.29
CA ALA A 85 -0.23 -7.56 -7.39
C ALA A 85 -1.00 -6.95 -6.22
N THR A 86 -1.85 -7.76 -5.59
CA THR A 86 -2.58 -7.39 -4.37
C THR A 86 -2.53 -8.53 -3.37
N TYR A 87 -2.15 -8.20 -2.14
CA TYR A 87 -2.17 -9.10 -0.98
C TYR A 87 -3.09 -8.51 0.08
N TYR A 88 -3.93 -9.35 0.67
CA TYR A 88 -4.79 -8.92 1.77
C TYR A 88 -4.74 -9.92 2.93
N CYS A 89 -4.84 -9.41 4.15
CA CYS A 89 -4.99 -10.22 5.34
C CYS A 89 -6.41 -10.05 5.89
N ALA A 90 -7.14 -11.16 5.96
CA ALA A 90 -8.50 -11.20 6.51
C ALA A 90 -8.52 -11.29 8.04
N ASP A 91 -7.40 -11.61 8.68
CA ASP A 91 -7.34 -11.92 10.11
C ASP A 91 -7.81 -10.74 10.97
N ALA A 92 -8.61 -11.05 11.98
CA ALA A 92 -8.99 -10.07 12.99
C ALA A 92 -7.77 -9.67 13.85
N PRO A 93 -7.77 -8.47 14.48
CA PRO A 93 -6.63 -7.98 15.26
C PRO A 93 -6.20 -8.88 16.42
N GLU A 94 -7.11 -9.71 16.92
CA GLU A 94 -6.92 -10.61 18.05
C GLU A 94 -6.17 -11.91 17.65
N ILE A 95 -6.00 -12.14 16.34
CA ILE A 95 -5.31 -13.32 15.81
C ILE A 95 -3.81 -12.98 15.69
N ASP A 96 -2.96 -13.86 16.21
CA ASP A 96 -1.52 -13.80 15.96
C ASP A 96 -1.24 -14.22 14.51
N SER A 97 -1.02 -13.23 13.65
CA SER A 97 -0.88 -13.42 12.21
C SER A 97 0.42 -12.83 11.69
N GLN A 98 1.19 -13.66 10.99
CA GLN A 98 2.41 -13.21 10.31
C GLN A 98 2.13 -12.35 9.07
N HIS A 99 0.89 -12.35 8.55
CA HIS A 99 0.48 -11.59 7.37
C HIS A 99 -0.25 -10.28 7.72
N ARG A 100 -0.73 -10.14 8.96
CA ARG A 100 -1.40 -8.90 9.37
C ARG A 100 -0.39 -7.80 9.68
N LYS A 101 -0.44 -6.67 8.96
CA LYS A 101 0.36 -5.48 9.29
C LYS A 101 0.19 -5.10 10.78
N PRO A 102 1.28 -4.84 11.54
CA PRO A 102 2.63 -4.52 11.08
C PRO A 102 3.54 -5.73 10.79
N ALA A 103 3.06 -6.97 10.88
CA ALA A 103 3.85 -8.13 10.46
C ALA A 103 4.12 -8.07 8.93
N PRO A 104 5.33 -8.44 8.48
CA PRO A 104 5.76 -8.24 7.10
C PRO A 104 5.34 -9.34 6.11
N GLY A 105 4.61 -10.38 6.54
CA GLY A 105 4.39 -11.60 5.76
C GLY A 105 3.89 -11.35 4.33
N MET A 106 2.86 -10.52 4.16
CA MET A 106 2.35 -10.18 2.82
C MET A 106 3.42 -9.50 1.93
N VAL A 107 4.27 -8.66 2.52
CA VAL A 107 5.36 -7.99 1.78
C VAL A 107 6.44 -9.00 1.41
N LEU A 108 6.79 -9.92 2.32
CA LEU A 108 7.79 -10.97 2.07
C LEU A 108 7.33 -11.94 0.98
N ASP A 109 6.05 -12.29 0.95
CA ASP A 109 5.47 -13.10 -0.13
C ASP A 109 5.60 -12.37 -1.48
N ALA A 110 5.24 -11.09 -1.53
CA ALA A 110 5.38 -10.28 -2.74
C ALA A 110 6.85 -10.17 -3.21
N ILE A 111 7.79 -9.99 -2.28
CA ILE A 111 9.23 -9.97 -2.57
C ILE A 111 9.66 -11.28 -3.23
N GLN A 112 9.25 -12.40 -2.66
CA GLN A 112 9.62 -13.73 -3.17
C GLN A 112 8.99 -14.02 -4.54
N GLU A 113 7.69 -13.74 -4.69
CA GLU A 113 6.94 -14.07 -5.91
C GLU A 113 7.31 -13.18 -7.09
N HIS A 114 7.65 -11.92 -6.84
CA HIS A 114 7.89 -10.94 -7.89
C HIS A 114 9.37 -10.53 -8.05
N GLY A 115 10.30 -11.12 -7.31
CA GLY A 115 11.72 -10.77 -7.41
C GLY A 115 11.97 -9.30 -7.03
N ILE A 116 11.39 -8.84 -5.93
CA ILE A 116 11.53 -7.46 -5.46
C ILE A 116 12.76 -7.32 -4.58
N ASP A 117 13.47 -6.21 -4.71
CA ASP A 117 14.55 -5.82 -3.77
C ASP A 117 13.98 -4.86 -2.72
N PRO A 118 13.82 -5.29 -1.45
CA PRO A 118 13.29 -4.42 -0.41
C PRO A 118 14.18 -3.20 -0.14
N ALA A 119 15.51 -3.32 -0.30
CA ALA A 119 16.43 -2.22 -0.03
C ALA A 119 16.24 -1.02 -0.98
N THR A 120 15.69 -1.25 -2.17
CA THR A 120 15.37 -0.23 -3.16
C THR A 120 13.87 0.10 -3.22
N SER A 121 13.09 -0.47 -2.31
CA SER A 121 11.63 -0.39 -2.29
C SER A 121 11.10 0.50 -1.16
N TRP A 122 9.82 0.87 -1.28
CA TRP A 122 9.14 1.74 -0.34
C TRP A 122 7.81 1.13 0.09
N PHE A 123 7.37 1.42 1.31
CA PHE A 123 6.00 1.20 1.75
C PHE A 123 5.33 2.54 1.99
N ILE A 124 4.16 2.78 1.40
CA ILE A 124 3.35 3.98 1.60
C ILE A 124 2.01 3.59 2.23
N GLY A 125 1.67 4.21 3.33
CA GLY A 125 0.38 4.00 3.99
C GLY A 125 0.01 5.16 4.90
N ASP A 126 -1.22 5.15 5.40
CA ASP A 126 -1.76 6.24 6.23
C ASP A 126 -1.72 5.94 7.73
N LYS A 127 -1.16 4.77 8.14
CA LYS A 127 -1.15 4.34 9.55
C LYS A 127 0.23 3.91 9.99
N LYS A 128 0.50 4.03 11.30
CA LYS A 128 1.74 3.54 11.91
C LYS A 128 2.05 2.08 11.56
N ILE A 129 1.02 1.23 11.47
CA ILE A 129 1.21 -0.19 11.12
C ILE A 129 1.77 -0.41 9.71
N ASP A 130 1.53 0.52 8.78
CA ASP A 130 2.06 0.50 7.43
C ASP A 130 3.55 0.84 7.43
N VAL A 131 3.90 1.91 8.15
CA VAL A 131 5.29 2.33 8.35
C VAL A 131 6.12 1.19 8.94
N LEU A 132 5.63 0.57 10.02
CA LEU A 132 6.30 -0.54 10.67
C LEU A 132 6.37 -1.79 9.78
N CYS A 133 5.33 -2.09 9.00
CA CYS A 133 5.32 -3.22 8.08
C CYS A 133 6.42 -3.09 7.02
N GLY A 134 6.57 -1.90 6.42
CA GLY A 134 7.64 -1.63 5.47
C GLY A 134 9.02 -1.83 6.08
N LYS A 135 9.26 -1.26 7.26
CA LYS A 135 10.53 -1.41 7.99
C LYS A 135 10.81 -2.86 8.37
N ASN A 136 9.82 -3.59 8.86
CA ASN A 136 9.96 -5.00 9.22
C ASN A 136 10.28 -5.89 8.00
N ALA A 137 9.90 -5.45 6.80
CA ALA A 137 10.23 -6.12 5.55
C ALA A 137 11.57 -5.67 4.93
N GLY A 138 12.26 -4.69 5.54
CA GLY A 138 13.53 -4.15 5.03
C GLY A 138 13.37 -3.07 3.96
N ALA A 139 12.16 -2.54 3.76
CA ALA A 139 11.88 -1.42 2.87
C ALA A 139 11.91 -0.07 3.64
N ARG A 140 12.06 1.03 2.90
CA ARG A 140 11.83 2.37 3.42
C ARG A 140 10.34 2.65 3.52
N SER A 141 9.94 3.60 4.37
CA SER A 141 8.52 3.85 4.65
C SER A 141 8.16 5.33 4.59
N ILE A 142 7.00 5.60 4.00
CA ILE A 142 6.40 6.94 3.93
C ILE A 142 5.01 6.88 4.56
N LEU A 143 4.73 7.79 5.49
CA LEU A 143 3.37 8.03 5.97
C LEU A 143 2.71 9.09 5.11
N VAL A 144 1.44 8.87 4.70
CA VAL A 144 0.61 9.89 4.05
C VAL A 144 -0.48 10.38 5.00
N LEU A 145 -0.78 11.68 4.94
CA LEU A 145 -1.76 12.33 5.84
C LEU A 145 -3.15 12.46 5.21
N CYS A 146 -3.35 11.96 3.99
CA CYS A 146 -4.65 12.01 3.28
C CYS A 146 -5.69 11.00 3.79
N GLY A 147 -5.27 10.05 4.63
CA GLY A 147 -6.13 9.07 5.29
C GLY A 147 -6.43 9.44 6.74
N ARG A 148 -6.25 8.49 7.65
CA ARG A 148 -6.49 8.65 9.09
C ARG A 148 -5.22 8.90 9.90
N GLY A 149 -4.06 8.85 9.26
CA GLY A 149 -2.77 9.00 9.92
C GLY A 149 -2.54 10.39 10.48
N THR A 150 -1.73 10.45 11.52
CA THR A 150 -1.27 11.67 12.16
C THR A 150 0.25 11.76 12.06
N HIS A 151 0.83 12.93 12.31
CA HIS A 151 2.30 13.07 12.35
C HIS A 151 2.95 12.14 13.38
N GLU A 152 2.26 11.81 14.48
CA GLU A 152 2.78 10.87 15.49
C GLU A 152 2.89 9.45 14.95
N ASP A 153 1.98 9.02 14.07
CA ASP A 153 2.02 7.72 13.38
C ASP A 153 3.26 7.59 12.49
N GLY A 154 3.76 8.70 11.98
CA GLY A 154 4.93 8.77 11.11
C GLY A 154 6.26 8.96 11.82
N ALA A 155 6.33 8.87 13.15
CA ALA A 155 7.57 9.10 13.91
C ALA A 155 8.74 8.22 13.45
N GLU A 156 8.46 7.04 12.93
CA GLU A 156 9.46 6.11 12.39
C GLU A 156 9.56 6.10 10.86
N ALA A 157 8.74 6.88 10.15
CA ALA A 157 8.77 6.96 8.69
C ALA A 157 10.03 7.70 8.19
N ASP A 158 10.53 7.31 7.03
CA ASP A 158 11.64 8.00 6.38
C ASP A 158 11.20 9.36 5.80
N PHE A 159 9.89 9.49 5.50
CA PHE A 159 9.27 10.73 5.08
C PHE A 159 7.79 10.77 5.47
N ILE A 160 7.25 11.97 5.70
CA ILE A 160 5.81 12.21 5.90
C ILE A 160 5.36 13.13 4.77
N ALA A 161 4.38 12.66 3.99
CA ALA A 161 3.79 13.38 2.87
C ALA A 161 2.32 13.73 3.14
N ASN A 162 1.84 14.79 2.52
CA ASN A 162 0.43 15.15 2.62
C ASN A 162 -0.48 14.14 1.91
N ASP A 163 -0.01 13.60 0.77
CA ASP A 163 -0.76 12.67 -0.07
C ASP A 163 0.17 11.74 -0.87
N LEU A 164 -0.41 10.85 -1.65
CA LEU A 164 0.34 9.91 -2.47
C LEU A 164 1.17 10.61 -3.56
N ALA A 165 0.70 11.73 -4.10
CA ALA A 165 1.43 12.46 -5.14
C ALA A 165 2.74 13.03 -4.60
N GLU A 166 2.73 13.65 -3.41
CA GLU A 166 3.93 14.15 -2.74
C GLU A 166 4.87 13.01 -2.33
N ALA A 167 4.33 11.89 -1.85
CA ALA A 167 5.14 10.71 -1.54
C ALA A 167 5.90 10.21 -2.78
N VAL A 168 5.23 10.15 -3.93
CA VAL A 168 5.85 9.75 -5.20
C VAL A 168 6.87 10.76 -5.69
N ASP A 169 6.62 12.06 -5.56
CA ASP A 169 7.61 13.11 -5.85
C ASP A 169 8.90 12.91 -5.05
N PHE A 170 8.76 12.58 -3.78
CA PHE A 170 9.92 12.30 -2.93
C PHE A 170 10.69 11.06 -3.40
N ILE A 171 10.00 9.95 -3.68
CA ILE A 171 10.62 8.70 -4.15
C ILE A 171 11.40 8.92 -5.45
N LEU A 172 10.80 9.58 -6.44
CA LEU A 172 11.41 9.80 -7.74
C LEU A 172 12.67 10.68 -7.66
N LYS A 173 12.64 11.72 -6.81
CA LYS A 173 13.83 12.53 -6.53
C LYS A 173 14.98 11.74 -5.91
N GLN A 174 14.66 10.78 -5.02
CA GLN A 174 15.69 9.91 -4.42
C GLN A 174 16.28 8.93 -5.45
N SER A 175 15.46 8.45 -6.38
CA SER A 175 15.89 7.52 -7.43
C SER A 175 16.80 8.19 -8.45
N ASP A 176 16.55 9.44 -8.80
CA ASP A 176 17.39 10.23 -9.71
C ASP A 176 18.73 10.64 -9.09
N ALA A 177 18.81 10.74 -7.77
CA ALA A 177 20.02 11.12 -7.04
C ALA A 177 20.99 9.95 -6.81
N SER A 178 20.58 8.70 -7.06
CA SER A 178 21.43 7.51 -6.93
C SER A 178 22.16 7.27 -8.24
N PRO A 179 23.50 7.37 -8.31
CA PRO A 179 24.24 7.06 -9.53
C PRO A 179 24.03 5.57 -9.92
N ARG A 180 23.72 5.35 -11.18
CA ARG A 180 23.61 4.01 -11.81
C ARG A 180 24.95 3.29 -11.82
#